data_f952244eb7a3fcb5ebeb7df9a1c76772
#
_entry.id   f952244eb7a3fcb5ebeb7df9a1c76772
#
_cell.length_a   1.000
_cell.length_b   1.000
_cell.length_c   1.000
_cell.angle_alpha   90.00
_cell.angle_beta   90.00
_cell.angle_gamma   90.00
#
_symmetry.space_group_name_H-M   'P 1'
#
loop_
_entity.id
_entity.type
_entity.pdbx_description
1 polymer ?
#
loop_
_entity_poly.entity_id
_entity_poly.type
_entity_poly.pdbx_seq_one_letter_code
_entity_poly.pdbx_strand_id
1 'polypeptide(L)'
;MKTTVPKKLIQKAEKLIKEKSLSVTEPRKNILAFLLKNHGPFSMEEIHDGLGKKACDLATVYRCIVQFENSNLVERRYLGDEILRYEYKDMDHHHHHIVCRICKSVTEMKYCFISEIEQMIRDKGYSDITHSLEFFGVCSKCNEK
;
A
#
# COMPACT_ATOMS: atom_id res chain seq x y z
N MET A 1 19.98 7.01 2.84
CA MET A 1 20.43 5.62 2.54
C MET A 1 19.66 5.11 1.33
N LYS A 2 20.36 4.61 0.34
CA LYS A 2 19.70 3.90 -0.77
C LYS A 2 19.16 2.59 -0.25
N THR A 3 17.85 2.45 -0.24
CA THR A 3 17.23 1.18 0.13
C THR A 3 17.40 0.20 -1.04
N THR A 4 18.49 -0.55 -1.03
CA THR A 4 18.72 -1.59 -2.03
C THR A 4 17.60 -2.62 -1.92
N VAL A 5 16.77 -2.70 -2.95
CA VAL A 5 15.70 -3.69 -3.02
C VAL A 5 16.32 -5.05 -3.38
N PRO A 6 16.02 -6.12 -2.63
CA PRO A 6 16.53 -7.46 -2.92
C PRO A 6 16.13 -7.95 -4.32
N LYS A 7 17.04 -8.62 -5.04
CA LYS A 7 16.78 -9.20 -6.37
C LYS A 7 15.51 -10.06 -6.41
N LYS A 8 15.25 -10.82 -5.35
CA LYS A 8 14.05 -11.68 -5.23
C LYS A 8 12.76 -10.86 -5.32
N LEU A 9 12.72 -9.66 -4.73
CA LEU A 9 11.56 -8.77 -4.80
C LEU A 9 11.42 -8.11 -6.17
N ILE A 10 12.51 -7.80 -6.84
CA ILE A 10 12.49 -7.33 -8.23
C ILE A 10 11.89 -8.39 -9.16
N GLN A 11 12.28 -9.65 -9.01
CA GLN A 11 11.74 -10.77 -9.78
C GLN A 11 10.25 -10.99 -9.48
N LYS A 12 9.84 -10.89 -8.22
CA LYS A 12 8.43 -10.97 -7.82
C LYS A 12 7.63 -9.82 -8.44
N ALA A 13 8.14 -8.61 -8.39
CA ALA A 13 7.52 -7.43 -9.01
C ALA A 13 7.35 -7.62 -10.52
N GLU A 14 8.39 -8.09 -11.21
CA GLU A 14 8.33 -8.37 -12.64
C GLU A 14 7.23 -9.38 -13.00
N LYS A 15 7.13 -10.48 -12.24
CA LYS A 15 6.09 -11.50 -12.42
C LYS A 15 4.69 -10.89 -12.26
N LEU A 16 4.46 -10.13 -11.19
CA LEU A 16 3.16 -9.49 -10.91
C LEU A 16 2.77 -8.49 -12.00
N ILE A 17 3.72 -7.71 -12.52
CA ILE A 17 3.50 -6.77 -13.62
C ILE A 17 3.07 -7.51 -14.89
N LYS A 18 3.73 -8.62 -15.22
CA LYS A 18 3.38 -9.48 -16.37
C LYS A 18 1.99 -10.10 -16.22
N GLU A 19 1.65 -10.59 -15.02
CA GLU A 19 0.33 -11.17 -14.75
C GLU A 19 -0.81 -10.17 -14.94
N LYS A 20 -0.54 -8.89 -14.79
CA LYS A 20 -1.50 -7.80 -15.06
C LYS A 20 -1.45 -7.27 -16.51
N SER A 21 -0.71 -7.93 -17.38
CA SER A 21 -0.53 -7.52 -18.79
C SER A 21 0.05 -6.12 -18.97
N LEU A 22 0.82 -5.67 -18.00
CA LEU A 22 1.55 -4.41 -18.07
C LEU A 22 2.95 -4.63 -18.64
N SER A 23 3.45 -3.66 -19.40
CA SER A 23 4.83 -3.69 -19.88
C SER A 23 5.82 -3.59 -18.71
N VAL A 24 6.84 -4.44 -18.76
CA VAL A 24 7.90 -4.46 -17.75
C VAL A 24 8.93 -3.39 -18.08
N THR A 25 9.10 -2.44 -17.15
CA THR A 25 10.12 -1.39 -17.24
C THR A 25 10.89 -1.32 -15.94
N GLU A 26 12.11 -0.77 -15.96
CA GLU A 26 12.91 -0.61 -14.72
C GLU A 26 12.19 0.22 -13.65
N PRO A 27 11.57 1.38 -13.98
CA PRO A 27 10.82 2.13 -12.97
C PRO A 27 9.68 1.31 -12.36
N ARG A 28 8.89 0.60 -13.16
CA ARG A 28 7.78 -0.22 -12.66
C ARG A 28 8.25 -1.31 -11.71
N LYS A 29 9.31 -2.04 -12.07
CA LYS A 29 9.87 -3.08 -11.21
C LYS A 29 10.36 -2.51 -9.88
N ASN A 30 11.07 -1.41 -9.93
CA ASN A 30 11.64 -0.77 -8.74
C ASN A 30 10.56 -0.21 -7.81
N ILE A 31 9.54 0.45 -8.35
CA ILE A 31 8.43 1.01 -7.58
C ILE A 31 7.63 -0.12 -6.91
N LEU A 32 7.24 -1.14 -7.67
CA LEU A 32 6.48 -2.25 -7.10
C LEU A 32 7.28 -3.05 -6.07
N ALA A 33 8.57 -3.28 -6.36
CA ALA A 33 9.47 -3.96 -5.42
C ALA A 33 9.69 -3.16 -4.12
N PHE A 34 9.72 -1.84 -4.20
CA PHE A 34 9.75 -0.97 -3.04
C PHE A 34 8.50 -1.15 -2.17
N LEU A 35 7.31 -1.18 -2.78
CA LEU A 35 6.05 -1.39 -2.07
C LEU A 35 5.91 -2.81 -1.51
N LEU A 36 6.48 -3.81 -2.17
CA LEU A 36 6.54 -5.18 -1.65
C LEU A 36 7.47 -5.32 -0.45
N LYS A 37 8.56 -4.55 -0.42
CA LYS A 37 9.55 -4.58 0.68
C LYS A 37 9.07 -3.82 1.90
N ASN A 38 8.47 -2.66 1.67
CA ASN A 38 8.09 -1.73 2.73
C ASN A 38 6.58 -1.79 2.90
N HIS A 39 6.15 -2.23 4.05
CA HIS A 39 4.74 -2.22 4.39
C HIS A 39 4.27 -0.78 4.60
N GLY A 40 3.66 -0.21 3.55
CA GLY A 40 3.14 1.15 3.51
C GLY A 40 1.98 1.39 4.46
N PRO A 41 1.16 2.38 4.19
CA PRO A 41 1.06 3.08 2.91
C PRO A 41 2.02 4.27 2.77
N PHE A 42 2.35 4.61 1.52
CA PHE A 42 3.26 5.70 1.17
C PHE A 42 2.64 6.67 0.19
N SER A 43 2.95 7.96 0.35
CA SER A 43 2.67 8.96 -0.68
C SER A 43 3.57 8.77 -1.90
N MET A 44 3.25 9.40 -3.01
CA MET A 44 4.09 9.32 -4.21
C MET A 44 5.46 9.95 -3.98
N GLU A 45 5.53 11.03 -3.22
CA GLU A 45 6.77 11.69 -2.81
C GLU A 45 7.62 10.77 -1.93
N GLU A 46 7.02 10.10 -0.95
CA GLU A 46 7.71 9.13 -0.09
C GLU A 46 8.25 7.94 -0.89
N ILE A 47 7.51 7.45 -1.87
CA ILE A 47 7.98 6.40 -2.78
C ILE A 47 9.18 6.89 -3.59
N HIS A 48 9.07 8.07 -4.18
CA HIS A 48 10.13 8.68 -4.97
C HIS A 48 11.42 8.89 -4.14
N ASP A 49 11.28 9.43 -2.94
CA ASP A 49 12.41 9.65 -2.03
C ASP A 49 13.04 8.32 -1.58
N GLY A 50 12.22 7.31 -1.30
CA GLY A 50 12.67 5.98 -0.91
C GLY A 50 13.43 5.23 -2.01
N LEU A 51 13.08 5.44 -3.28
CA LEU A 51 13.80 4.88 -4.43
C LEU A 51 15.11 5.62 -4.73
N GLY A 52 15.21 6.87 -4.33
CA GLY A 52 16.29 7.78 -4.68
C GLY A 52 16.01 8.54 -5.97
N LYS A 53 16.35 9.83 -5.97
CA LYS A 53 16.05 10.79 -7.04
C LYS A 53 16.62 10.42 -8.42
N LYS A 54 17.62 9.54 -8.45
CA LYS A 54 18.25 9.07 -9.70
C LYS A 54 17.54 7.86 -10.33
N ALA A 55 16.63 7.20 -9.60
CA ALA A 55 15.95 6.00 -10.10
C ALA A 55 14.91 6.34 -11.18
N CYS A 56 14.13 7.37 -10.97
CA CYS A 56 13.17 7.95 -11.91
C CYS A 56 12.68 9.30 -11.38
N ASP A 57 11.97 10.06 -12.20
CA ASP A 57 11.34 11.30 -11.77
C ASP A 57 9.99 11.05 -11.07
N LEU A 58 9.48 12.06 -10.38
CA LEU A 58 8.20 11.97 -9.68
C LEU A 58 7.03 11.73 -10.64
N ALA A 59 7.06 12.31 -11.84
CA ALA A 59 6.03 12.09 -12.85
C ALA A 59 5.95 10.62 -13.28
N THR A 60 7.08 9.93 -13.35
CA THR A 60 7.14 8.49 -13.63
C THR A 60 6.54 7.67 -12.49
N VAL A 61 6.82 8.01 -11.23
CA VAL A 61 6.16 7.39 -10.07
C VAL A 61 4.66 7.56 -10.17
N TYR A 62 4.19 8.75 -10.46
CA TYR A 62 2.76 9.05 -10.61
C TYR A 62 2.09 8.16 -11.66
N ARG A 63 2.65 8.11 -12.88
CA ARG A 63 2.11 7.27 -13.97
C ARG A 63 2.11 5.78 -13.63
N CYS A 64 3.16 5.28 -12.99
CA CYS A 64 3.24 3.88 -12.59
C CYS A 64 2.19 3.53 -11.52
N ILE A 65 2.04 4.37 -10.50
CA ILE A 65 1.06 4.14 -9.43
C ILE A 65 -0.37 4.15 -9.96
N VAL A 66 -0.72 5.09 -10.84
CA VAL A 66 -2.04 5.12 -11.47
C VAL A 66 -2.33 3.83 -12.26
N GLN A 67 -1.35 3.34 -13.02
CA GLN A 67 -1.50 2.08 -13.76
C GLN A 67 -1.60 0.86 -12.83
N PHE A 68 -0.84 0.84 -11.74
CA PHE A 68 -0.90 -0.21 -10.74
C PHE A 68 -2.24 -0.22 -10.00
N GLU A 69 -2.78 0.94 -9.70
CA GLU A 69 -4.12 1.07 -9.10
C GLU A 69 -5.20 0.55 -10.06
N ASN A 70 -5.17 0.97 -11.32
CA ASN A 70 -6.14 0.51 -12.34
C ASN A 70 -6.07 -1.00 -12.60
N SER A 71 -4.93 -1.63 -12.36
CA SER A 71 -4.72 -3.07 -12.50
C SER A 71 -4.87 -3.85 -11.19
N ASN A 72 -5.30 -3.20 -10.11
CA ASN A 72 -5.45 -3.79 -8.78
C ASN A 72 -4.16 -4.35 -8.16
N LEU A 73 -3.01 -3.78 -8.49
CA LEU A 73 -1.72 -4.10 -7.84
C LEU A 73 -1.50 -3.28 -6.58
N VAL A 74 -2.03 -2.07 -6.52
CA VAL A 74 -1.96 -1.20 -5.35
C VAL A 74 -3.34 -0.68 -5.00
N GLU A 75 -3.51 -0.28 -3.77
CA GLU A 75 -4.73 0.36 -3.28
C GLU A 75 -4.44 1.65 -2.54
N ARG A 76 -5.39 2.56 -2.61
CA ARG A 76 -5.35 3.84 -1.90
C ARG A 76 -5.63 3.65 -0.43
N ARG A 77 -4.95 4.46 0.39
CA ARG A 77 -5.23 4.60 1.82
C ARG A 77 -5.39 6.05 2.21
N TYR A 78 -6.38 6.29 3.02
CA TYR A 78 -6.68 7.60 3.59
C TYR A 78 -6.41 7.54 5.09
N LEU A 79 -5.46 8.33 5.56
CA LEU A 79 -5.03 8.30 6.96
C LEU A 79 -5.52 9.52 7.76
N GLY A 80 -6.60 10.15 7.32
CA GLY A 80 -7.20 11.28 8.02
C GLY A 80 -6.49 12.62 7.81
N ASP A 81 -5.57 12.68 6.85
CA ASP A 81 -4.98 13.90 6.32
C ASP A 81 -5.33 14.04 4.84
N GLU A 82 -4.92 15.11 4.18
CA GLU A 82 -5.22 15.36 2.76
C GLU A 82 -4.26 14.64 1.81
N ILE A 83 -3.39 13.76 2.34
CA ILE A 83 -2.36 13.08 1.56
C ILE A 83 -2.86 11.72 1.12
N LEU A 84 -2.87 11.48 -0.18
CA LEU A 84 -3.13 10.16 -0.75
C LEU A 84 -1.89 9.28 -0.61
N ARG A 85 -2.11 8.08 -0.08
CA ARG A 85 -1.07 7.05 0.07
C ARG A 85 -1.48 5.78 -0.63
N TYR A 86 -0.49 4.97 -0.97
CA TYR A 86 -0.68 3.73 -1.72
C TYR A 86 0.13 2.61 -1.08
N GLU A 87 -0.42 1.43 -1.10
CA GLU A 87 0.27 0.21 -0.66
C GLU A 87 0.01 -0.93 -1.65
N TYR A 88 0.90 -1.92 -1.64
CA TYR A 88 0.68 -3.15 -2.41
C TYR A 88 -0.59 -3.84 -1.91
N LYS A 89 -1.46 -4.18 -2.85
CA LYS A 89 -2.68 -4.91 -2.56
C LYS A 89 -2.40 -6.40 -2.51
N ASP A 90 -2.19 -6.92 -1.33
CA ASP A 90 -2.07 -8.36 -1.12
C ASP A 90 -3.47 -8.97 -1.10
N MET A 91 -3.77 -9.83 -2.07
CA MET A 91 -5.07 -10.48 -2.18
C MET A 91 -5.28 -11.53 -1.09
N ASP A 92 -4.19 -12.10 -0.55
CA ASP A 92 -4.23 -13.14 0.46
C ASP A 92 -4.17 -12.58 1.90
N HIS A 93 -3.56 -11.42 2.07
CA HIS A 93 -3.36 -10.78 3.37
C HIS A 93 -3.58 -9.28 3.25
N HIS A 94 -4.74 -8.81 3.67
CA HIS A 94 -4.97 -7.37 3.82
C HIS A 94 -4.69 -6.93 5.25
N HIS A 95 -4.13 -5.75 5.36
CA HIS A 95 -3.74 -5.15 6.63
C HIS A 95 -4.66 -3.97 6.95
N HIS A 96 -4.90 -3.78 8.22
CA HIS A 96 -5.55 -2.59 8.73
C HIS A 96 -4.55 -1.74 9.50
N HIS A 97 -4.81 -0.46 9.60
CA HIS A 97 -3.92 0.49 10.24
C HIS A 97 -4.61 1.22 11.38
N ILE A 98 -3.85 1.50 12.42
CA ILE A 98 -4.23 2.47 13.43
C ILE A 98 -3.29 3.68 13.34
N VAL A 99 -3.86 4.87 13.29
CA VAL A 99 -3.13 6.14 13.13
C VAL A 99 -3.27 6.95 14.40
N CYS A 100 -2.17 7.41 14.94
CA CYS A 100 -2.20 8.37 16.03
C CYS A 100 -2.62 9.74 15.53
N ARG A 101 -3.66 10.31 16.11
CA ARG A 101 -4.17 11.65 15.74
C ARG A 101 -3.16 12.76 16.02
N ILE A 102 -2.26 12.56 16.99
CA ILE A 102 -1.31 13.56 17.47
C ILE A 102 0.00 13.49 16.68
N CYS A 103 0.74 12.38 16.75
CA CYS A 103 2.05 12.25 16.11
C CYS A 103 2.02 11.65 14.71
N LYS A 104 0.83 11.27 14.22
CA LYS A 104 0.63 10.67 12.89
C LYS A 104 1.35 9.33 12.66
N SER A 105 1.89 8.70 13.71
CA SER A 105 2.46 7.37 13.58
C SER A 105 1.40 6.35 13.15
N VAL A 106 1.80 5.45 12.25
CA VAL A 106 0.95 4.39 11.70
C VAL A 106 1.43 3.05 12.24
N THR A 107 0.52 2.29 12.80
CA THR A 107 0.77 0.92 13.27
C THR A 107 -0.10 -0.05 12.49
N GLU A 108 0.51 -1.10 11.97
CA GLU A 108 -0.18 -2.17 11.24
C GLU A 108 -0.91 -3.10 12.21
N MET A 109 -2.13 -3.45 11.87
CA MET A 109 -2.92 -4.47 12.54
C MET A 109 -2.95 -5.74 11.69
N LYS A 110 -2.36 -6.82 12.18
CA LYS A 110 -2.16 -8.08 11.45
C LYS A 110 -3.41 -8.95 11.34
N TYR A 111 -4.46 -8.65 12.08
CA TYR A 111 -5.67 -9.47 12.12
C TYR A 111 -6.87 -8.70 11.59
N CYS A 112 -7.63 -9.37 10.74
CA CYS A 112 -8.91 -8.87 10.27
C CYS A 112 -10.05 -9.67 10.92
N PHE A 113 -10.90 -8.98 11.67
CA PHE A 113 -12.05 -9.58 12.34
C PHE A 113 -13.36 -9.42 11.55
N ILE A 114 -13.28 -9.13 10.25
CA ILE A 114 -14.42 -8.74 9.44
C ILE A 114 -15.10 -9.94 8.73
N SER A 115 -14.50 -11.13 8.81
CA SER A 115 -15.02 -12.32 8.12
C SER A 115 -16.49 -12.64 8.46
N GLU A 116 -16.87 -12.45 9.71
CA GLU A 116 -18.27 -12.66 10.15
C GLU A 116 -19.21 -11.61 9.55
N ILE A 117 -18.77 -10.36 9.51
CA ILE A 117 -19.55 -9.26 8.92
C ILE A 117 -19.70 -9.46 7.41
N GLU A 118 -18.64 -9.88 6.72
CA GLU A 118 -18.70 -10.21 5.30
C GLU A 118 -19.65 -11.37 5.02
N GLN A 119 -19.67 -12.38 5.88
CA GLN A 119 -20.60 -13.49 5.75
C GLN A 119 -22.05 -12.99 5.90
N MET A 120 -22.34 -12.17 6.89
CA MET A 120 -23.67 -11.55 7.04
C MET A 120 -24.11 -10.74 5.80
N ILE A 121 -23.14 -10.08 5.15
CA ILE A 121 -23.41 -9.31 3.92
C ILE A 121 -23.70 -10.25 2.74
N ARG A 122 -22.92 -11.36 2.61
CA ARG A 122 -23.21 -12.41 1.61
C ARG A 122 -24.58 -13.04 1.78
N ASP A 123 -24.98 -13.29 3.02
CA ASP A 123 -26.31 -13.85 3.34
C ASP A 123 -27.44 -12.90 2.93
N LYS A 124 -27.16 -11.61 2.76
CA LYS A 124 -28.08 -10.62 2.21
C LYS A 124 -28.07 -10.55 0.67
N GLY A 125 -27.29 -11.38 0.00
CA GLY A 125 -27.23 -11.47 -1.46
C GLY A 125 -26.15 -10.61 -2.14
N TYR A 126 -25.25 -10.01 -1.38
CA TYR A 126 -24.13 -9.25 -1.96
C TYR A 126 -22.97 -10.16 -2.33
N SER A 127 -22.30 -9.86 -3.43
CA SER A 127 -21.08 -10.51 -3.91
C SER A 127 -19.97 -9.47 -4.15
N ASP A 128 -18.74 -9.92 -4.36
CA ASP A 128 -17.58 -9.05 -4.59
C ASP A 128 -17.41 -7.97 -3.50
N ILE A 129 -17.47 -8.43 -2.27
CA ILE A 129 -17.44 -7.56 -1.10
C ILE A 129 -16.03 -7.08 -0.84
N THR A 130 -15.86 -5.77 -0.74
CA THR A 130 -14.62 -5.13 -0.29
C THR A 130 -14.92 -4.27 0.93
N HIS A 131 -13.90 -4.06 1.77
CA HIS A 131 -14.01 -3.18 2.91
C HIS A 131 -12.76 -2.32 3.06
N SER A 132 -12.91 -1.17 3.69
CA SER A 132 -11.82 -0.32 4.14
C SER A 132 -12.02 -0.04 5.62
N LEU A 133 -11.00 -0.31 6.43
CA LEU A 133 -11.06 -0.16 7.87
C LEU A 133 -9.76 0.46 8.38
N GLU A 134 -9.86 1.66 8.87
CA GLU A 134 -8.79 2.37 9.56
C GLU A 134 -9.25 2.78 10.95
N PHE A 135 -8.32 2.74 11.90
CA PHE A 135 -8.56 3.19 13.26
C PHE A 135 -7.77 4.46 13.55
N PHE A 136 -8.37 5.37 14.28
CA PHE A 136 -7.73 6.61 14.71
C PHE A 136 -7.80 6.71 16.22
N GLY A 137 -6.64 6.91 16.84
CA GLY A 137 -6.54 6.98 18.31
C GLY A 137 -5.38 7.87 18.74
N VAL A 138 -5.02 7.78 20.01
CA VAL A 138 -3.84 8.43 20.57
C VAL A 138 -2.88 7.34 21.06
N CYS A 139 -1.66 7.32 20.53
CA CYS A 139 -0.68 6.30 20.91
C CYS A 139 -0.20 6.50 22.36
N SER A 140 0.38 5.45 22.93
CA SER A 140 0.87 5.48 24.32
C SER A 140 1.81 6.65 24.60
N LYS A 141 2.76 6.91 23.68
CA LYS A 141 3.71 8.03 23.81
C LYS A 141 3.06 9.41 23.85
N CYS A 142 1.93 9.58 23.15
CA CYS A 142 1.19 10.84 23.14
C CYS A 142 0.18 10.93 24.28
N ASN A 143 -0.30 9.82 24.78
CA ASN A 143 -1.27 9.77 25.87
C ASN A 143 -0.63 10.01 27.25
N GLU A 144 0.67 9.76 27.38
CA GLU A 144 1.44 10.01 28.61
C GLU A 144 1.89 11.48 28.77
N LYS A 145 1.57 12.32 27.82
CA LYS A 145 1.80 13.78 27.87
C LYS A 145 0.52 14.49 28.30
#